data_da45bffcb29374f48f18817e62828b6f
#
_entry.id   da45bffcb29374f48f18817e62828b6f
#
_cell.length_a   1.000
_cell.length_b   1.000
_cell.length_c   1.000
_cell.angle_alpha   90.00
_cell.angle_beta   90.00
_cell.angle_gamma   90.00
#
_symmetry.space_group_name_H-M   'P 1'
#
loop_
_entity.id
_entity.type
_entity.pdbx_description
1 polymer ?
#
loop_
_entity_poly.entity_id
_entity_poly.type
_entity_poly.pdbx_seq_one_letter_code
_entity_poly.pdbx_strand_id
1 'polypeptide(L)'
;MIQFCWESFISDSTVKNYLRLFGTEKMAKTYGVRGREVLEKRLKGNREFSYKNSELNRNVMSDYEYYQLAFYTGDFSTVQNISKNPKGSLGWSNSFIDYGIRLFLLYLYNCPFPSASAKNIASYIGFQDEKERRSLLKFEAEIQSECQEHKVTEFWNYFQRWKIYFPIEKTECEKYLTWAESIVYKRADAIVSGQHRSHYSEVAELLAIVGEIKENMGMQGAKRYIYEQYRKKFPRHSSFQGEMKAYFNIQK
;
A
#
# COMPACT_ATOMS: atom_id res chain seq x y z
N MET A 1 -17.97 -3.92 22.05
CA MET A 1 -16.99 -3.46 21.04
C MET A 1 -16.70 -4.53 19.96
N ILE A 2 -16.35 -5.77 20.34
CA ILE A 2 -16.00 -6.86 19.39
C ILE A 2 -17.15 -7.18 18.44
N GLN A 3 -18.36 -7.37 18.96
CA GLN A 3 -19.56 -7.66 18.17
C GLN A 3 -19.92 -6.49 17.22
N PHE A 4 -19.75 -5.25 17.67
CA PHE A 4 -19.99 -4.07 16.85
C PHE A 4 -19.10 -4.02 15.59
N CYS A 5 -17.81 -4.35 15.70
CA CYS A 5 -16.93 -4.40 14.52
C CYS A 5 -17.35 -5.48 13.53
N TRP A 6 -17.82 -6.63 14.01
CA TRP A 6 -18.36 -7.69 13.16
C TRP A 6 -19.64 -7.26 12.45
N GLU A 7 -20.58 -6.68 13.18
CA GLU A 7 -21.85 -6.20 12.62
C GLU A 7 -21.62 -5.08 11.59
N SER A 8 -20.70 -4.15 11.88
CA SER A 8 -20.30 -3.11 10.94
C SER A 8 -19.70 -3.70 9.66
N PHE A 9 -18.86 -4.74 9.78
CA PHE A 9 -18.28 -5.41 8.64
C PHE A 9 -19.31 -6.18 7.81
N ILE A 10 -20.26 -6.85 8.45
CA ILE A 10 -21.34 -7.58 7.73
C ILE A 10 -22.26 -6.61 7.01
N SER A 11 -22.57 -5.46 7.65
CA SER A 11 -23.41 -4.41 7.05
C SER A 11 -22.72 -3.73 5.86
N ASP A 12 -21.39 -3.50 5.97
CA ASP A 12 -20.57 -2.85 4.94
C ASP A 12 -19.19 -3.53 4.87
N SER A 13 -19.06 -4.50 3.96
CA SER A 13 -17.89 -5.37 3.82
C SER A 13 -16.74 -4.67 3.07
N THR A 14 -16.36 -3.46 3.52
CA THR A 14 -15.21 -2.72 3.02
C THR A 14 -13.89 -3.23 3.62
N VAL A 15 -12.76 -2.92 2.95
CA VAL A 15 -11.40 -3.19 3.47
C VAL A 15 -11.22 -2.58 4.86
N LYS A 16 -11.69 -1.35 5.07
CA LYS A 16 -11.59 -0.64 6.36
C LYS A 16 -12.28 -1.43 7.48
N ASN A 17 -13.52 -1.86 7.27
CA ASN A 17 -14.27 -2.63 8.27
C ASN A 17 -13.66 -4.04 8.46
N TYR A 18 -13.14 -4.64 7.39
CA TYR A 18 -12.44 -5.92 7.47
C TYR A 18 -11.18 -5.83 8.34
N LEU A 19 -10.32 -4.84 8.11
CA LEU A 19 -9.09 -4.66 8.89
C LEU A 19 -9.37 -4.40 10.37
N ARG A 20 -10.48 -3.77 10.73
CA ARG A 20 -10.90 -3.60 12.13
C ARG A 20 -11.11 -4.92 12.87
N LEU A 21 -11.42 -6.02 12.15
CA LEU A 21 -11.51 -7.35 12.74
C LEU A 21 -10.14 -7.85 13.28
N PHE A 22 -9.05 -7.19 12.90
CA PHE A 22 -7.70 -7.43 13.40
C PHE A 22 -7.27 -6.43 14.49
N GLY A 23 -8.22 -5.72 15.10
CA GLY A 23 -7.97 -4.76 16.16
C GLY A 23 -7.33 -5.36 17.42
N THR A 24 -7.69 -6.60 17.76
CA THR A 24 -7.07 -7.38 18.84
C THR A 24 -6.85 -8.82 18.38
N GLU A 25 -5.95 -9.54 19.06
CA GLU A 25 -5.70 -10.96 18.75
C GLU A 25 -6.98 -11.81 18.89
N LYS A 26 -7.79 -11.54 19.93
CA LYS A 26 -9.06 -12.22 20.16
C LYS A 26 -10.03 -11.99 19.00
N MET A 27 -10.14 -10.75 18.50
CA MET A 27 -10.99 -10.43 17.34
C MET A 27 -10.49 -11.11 16.07
N ALA A 28 -9.19 -11.06 15.81
CA ALA A 28 -8.57 -11.67 14.65
C ALA A 28 -8.84 -13.20 14.61
N LYS A 29 -8.63 -13.89 15.73
CA LYS A 29 -8.92 -15.33 15.86
C LYS A 29 -10.41 -15.66 15.70
N THR A 30 -11.31 -14.83 16.22
CA THR A 30 -12.76 -15.10 16.21
C THR A 30 -13.40 -14.74 14.87
N TYR A 31 -13.02 -13.62 14.28
CA TYR A 31 -13.72 -13.03 13.13
C TYR A 31 -12.85 -12.86 11.88
N GLY A 32 -11.51 -12.86 12.00
CA GLY A 32 -10.62 -12.65 10.85
C GLY A 32 -10.83 -13.70 9.75
N VAL A 33 -10.83 -15.00 10.12
CA VAL A 33 -11.07 -16.10 9.17
C VAL A 33 -12.49 -16.02 8.59
N ARG A 34 -13.51 -15.83 9.44
CA ARG A 34 -14.90 -15.70 8.99
C ARG A 34 -15.11 -14.48 8.08
N GLY A 35 -14.44 -13.37 8.39
CA GLY A 35 -14.46 -12.17 7.54
C GLY A 35 -13.84 -12.43 6.17
N ARG A 36 -12.76 -13.20 6.12
CA ARG A 36 -12.18 -13.66 4.85
C ARG A 36 -13.19 -14.43 3.99
N GLU A 37 -13.87 -15.41 4.57
CA GLU A 37 -14.88 -16.21 3.86
C GLU A 37 -16.01 -15.33 3.28
N VAL A 38 -16.43 -14.29 4.03
CA VAL A 38 -17.42 -13.31 3.53
C VAL A 38 -16.88 -12.55 2.33
N LEU A 39 -15.62 -12.04 2.38
CA LEU A 39 -15.01 -11.35 1.26
C LEU A 39 -14.82 -12.26 0.05
N GLU A 40 -14.38 -13.51 0.24
CA GLU A 40 -14.23 -14.48 -0.85
C GLU A 40 -15.57 -14.79 -1.54
N LYS A 41 -16.67 -14.92 -0.77
CA LYS A 41 -18.00 -15.06 -1.34
C LYS A 41 -18.42 -13.83 -2.13
N ARG A 42 -18.14 -12.63 -1.60
CA ARG A 42 -18.42 -11.36 -2.29
C ARG A 42 -17.63 -11.25 -3.60
N LEU A 43 -16.36 -11.62 -3.62
CA LEU A 43 -15.53 -11.63 -4.82
C LEU A 43 -16.03 -12.63 -5.88
N LYS A 44 -16.45 -13.84 -5.47
CA LYS A 44 -17.03 -14.85 -6.36
C LYS A 44 -18.37 -14.38 -6.94
N GLY A 45 -19.25 -13.87 -6.09
CA GLY A 45 -20.56 -13.35 -6.51
C GLY A 45 -20.44 -12.20 -7.51
N ASN A 46 -19.47 -11.31 -7.35
CA ASN A 46 -19.22 -10.22 -8.29
C ASN A 46 -18.78 -10.73 -9.68
N ARG A 47 -17.95 -11.77 -9.75
CA ARG A 47 -17.55 -12.40 -11.03
C ARG A 47 -18.73 -13.01 -11.77
N GLU A 48 -19.62 -13.71 -11.06
CA GLU A 48 -20.80 -14.34 -11.65
C GLU A 48 -21.83 -13.32 -12.12
N PHE A 49 -22.00 -12.21 -11.40
CA PHE A 49 -22.95 -11.14 -11.73
C PHE A 49 -22.49 -10.29 -12.92
N SER A 50 -21.20 -10.00 -13.03
CA SER A 50 -20.62 -9.24 -14.14
C SER A 50 -20.83 -9.91 -15.50
N TYR A 51 -20.94 -11.24 -15.52
CA TYR A 51 -21.14 -12.01 -16.76
C TYR A 51 -22.60 -12.05 -17.25
N LYS A 52 -23.57 -11.85 -16.37
CA LYS A 52 -25.00 -12.07 -16.67
C LYS A 52 -25.82 -10.79 -16.87
N ASN A 53 -25.40 -9.63 -16.42
CA ASN A 53 -26.25 -8.43 -16.38
C ASN A 53 -25.47 -7.13 -16.63
N SER A 54 -25.15 -6.82 -17.88
CA SER A 54 -24.47 -5.55 -18.24
C SER A 54 -25.35 -4.29 -18.12
N GLU A 55 -26.66 -4.41 -17.98
CA GLU A 55 -27.59 -3.25 -18.05
C GLU A 55 -28.24 -2.84 -16.71
N LEU A 56 -28.12 -3.60 -15.63
CA LEU A 56 -28.84 -3.35 -14.37
C LEU A 56 -27.97 -3.06 -13.13
N ASN A 57 -26.65 -2.85 -13.30
CA ASN A 57 -25.70 -2.90 -12.18
C ASN A 57 -25.33 -1.56 -11.57
N ARG A 58 -26.15 -1.05 -10.65
CA ARG A 58 -25.73 0.01 -9.69
C ARG A 58 -24.89 -0.51 -8.51
N ASN A 59 -24.72 -1.81 -8.36
CA ASN A 59 -24.02 -2.46 -7.25
C ASN A 59 -22.81 -3.32 -7.67
N VAL A 60 -22.26 -3.11 -8.87
CA VAL A 60 -21.04 -3.82 -9.28
C VAL A 60 -19.86 -3.18 -8.56
N MET A 61 -19.11 -4.04 -7.88
CA MET A 61 -17.81 -3.68 -7.29
C MET A 61 -16.90 -3.13 -8.39
N SER A 62 -16.26 -1.99 -8.15
CA SER A 62 -15.26 -1.46 -9.07
C SER A 62 -14.05 -2.40 -9.16
N ASP A 63 -13.35 -2.41 -10.29
CA ASP A 63 -12.12 -3.18 -10.44
C ASP A 63 -11.11 -2.83 -9.34
N TYR A 64 -11.04 -1.57 -8.95
CA TYR A 64 -10.17 -1.10 -7.90
C TYR A 64 -10.50 -1.76 -6.55
N GLU A 65 -11.75 -1.76 -6.14
CA GLU A 65 -12.23 -2.42 -4.91
C GLU A 65 -12.01 -3.93 -4.98
N TYR A 66 -12.27 -4.55 -6.15
CA TYR A 66 -12.03 -5.97 -6.36
C TYR A 66 -10.57 -6.35 -6.08
N TYR A 67 -9.60 -5.60 -6.61
CA TYR A 67 -8.18 -5.90 -6.39
C TYR A 67 -7.72 -5.59 -4.96
N GLN A 68 -8.30 -4.57 -4.31
CA GLN A 68 -8.07 -4.35 -2.89
C GLN A 68 -8.50 -5.56 -2.07
N LEU A 69 -9.74 -6.00 -2.24
CA LEU A 69 -10.28 -7.15 -1.50
C LEU A 69 -9.51 -8.44 -1.82
N ALA A 70 -9.10 -8.66 -3.08
CA ALA A 70 -8.28 -9.79 -3.47
C ALA A 70 -6.95 -9.82 -2.68
N PHE A 71 -6.27 -8.67 -2.54
CA PHE A 71 -5.06 -8.59 -1.72
C PHE A 71 -5.32 -9.00 -0.27
N TYR A 72 -6.37 -8.45 0.35
CA TYR A 72 -6.67 -8.70 1.76
C TYR A 72 -7.27 -10.09 2.03
N THR A 73 -7.70 -10.82 1.01
CA THR A 73 -8.05 -12.25 1.10
C THR A 73 -6.86 -13.18 0.84
N GLY A 74 -5.69 -12.63 0.48
CA GLY A 74 -4.46 -13.39 0.22
C GLY A 74 -4.27 -13.81 -1.23
N ASP A 75 -5.09 -13.34 -2.17
CA ASP A 75 -4.87 -13.56 -3.61
C ASP A 75 -3.85 -12.55 -4.17
N PHE A 76 -2.61 -12.67 -3.66
CA PHE A 76 -1.50 -11.80 -4.05
C PHE A 76 -1.13 -11.93 -5.52
N SER A 77 -1.33 -13.12 -6.10
CA SER A 77 -0.98 -13.39 -7.50
C SER A 77 -1.84 -12.59 -8.47
N THR A 78 -3.13 -12.50 -8.24
CA THR A 78 -4.06 -11.68 -9.03
C THR A 78 -3.65 -10.20 -8.96
N VAL A 79 -3.36 -9.70 -7.76
CA VAL A 79 -2.96 -8.30 -7.54
C VAL A 79 -1.62 -7.99 -8.21
N GLN A 80 -0.63 -8.90 -8.11
CA GLN A 80 0.63 -8.73 -8.82
C GLN A 80 0.42 -8.68 -10.34
N ASN A 81 -0.39 -9.60 -10.89
CA ASN A 81 -0.59 -9.69 -12.34
C ASN A 81 -1.21 -8.41 -12.93
N ILE A 82 -2.21 -7.83 -12.24
CA ILE A 82 -2.81 -6.56 -12.63
C ILE A 82 -1.80 -5.39 -12.55
N SER A 83 -0.90 -5.45 -11.59
CA SER A 83 0.11 -4.41 -11.36
C SER A 83 1.39 -4.60 -12.21
N LYS A 84 1.51 -5.70 -12.99
CA LYS A 84 2.72 -6.04 -13.76
C LYS A 84 2.95 -5.18 -15.00
N ASN A 85 1.90 -4.66 -15.62
CA ASN A 85 1.99 -3.97 -16.91
C ASN A 85 1.43 -2.55 -16.85
N PRO A 86 2.17 -1.61 -16.28
CA PRO A 86 1.84 -0.22 -16.52
C PRO A 86 1.98 0.05 -18.02
N LYS A 87 0.96 0.62 -18.64
CA LYS A 87 1.02 1.12 -20.03
C LYS A 87 2.10 2.21 -20.23
N GLY A 88 3.02 2.34 -19.30
CA GLY A 88 4.15 3.23 -19.24
C GLY A 88 4.56 3.53 -17.81
N SER A 89 5.82 3.84 -17.61
CA SER A 89 6.39 4.17 -16.28
C SER A 89 5.86 5.49 -15.69
N LEU A 90 5.18 6.31 -16.48
CA LEU A 90 4.60 7.61 -16.09
C LEU A 90 3.10 7.52 -15.75
N GLY A 91 2.37 6.57 -16.31
CA GLY A 91 0.91 6.48 -16.24
C GLY A 91 0.34 5.78 -15.02
N TRP A 92 0.78 6.12 -13.79
CA TRP A 92 0.31 5.45 -12.58
C TRP A 92 -0.97 6.06 -11.99
N SER A 93 -1.21 7.34 -12.21
CA SER A 93 -2.18 8.16 -11.47
C SER A 93 -3.65 7.76 -11.58
N ASN A 94 -4.03 6.93 -12.56
CA ASN A 94 -5.41 6.47 -12.75
C ASN A 94 -5.53 4.94 -12.82
N SER A 95 -4.57 4.24 -12.23
CA SER A 95 -4.55 2.77 -12.26
C SER A 95 -4.32 2.22 -10.85
N PHE A 96 -4.75 0.98 -10.64
CA PHE A 96 -4.48 0.25 -9.41
C PHE A 96 -2.98 0.00 -9.15
N ILE A 97 -2.11 0.26 -10.14
CA ILE A 97 -0.67 -0.04 -10.08
C ILE A 97 0.01 0.63 -8.91
N ASP A 98 -0.18 1.94 -8.73
CA ASP A 98 0.44 2.69 -7.63
C ASP A 98 0.00 2.12 -6.27
N TYR A 99 -1.29 1.90 -6.10
CA TYR A 99 -1.84 1.31 -4.89
C TYR A 99 -1.33 -0.12 -4.65
N GLY A 100 -1.36 -0.97 -5.68
CA GLY A 100 -0.91 -2.35 -5.61
C GLY A 100 0.56 -2.48 -5.24
N ILE A 101 1.44 -1.68 -5.85
CA ILE A 101 2.87 -1.66 -5.51
C ILE A 101 3.09 -1.23 -4.07
N ARG A 102 2.41 -0.18 -3.60
CA ARG A 102 2.49 0.30 -2.22
C ARG A 102 1.98 -0.74 -1.22
N LEU A 103 0.91 -1.48 -1.55
CA LEU A 103 0.45 -2.60 -0.73
C LEU A 103 1.53 -3.67 -0.56
N PHE A 104 2.18 -4.09 -1.67
CA PHE A 104 3.26 -5.07 -1.60
C PHE A 104 4.47 -4.55 -0.83
N LEU A 105 4.89 -3.30 -1.06
CA LEU A 105 6.00 -2.70 -0.31
C LEU A 105 5.69 -2.64 1.18
N LEU A 106 4.46 -2.24 1.56
CA LEU A 106 4.05 -2.21 2.96
C LEU A 106 3.98 -3.63 3.56
N TYR A 107 3.52 -4.62 2.78
CA TYR A 107 3.50 -6.01 3.21
C TYR A 107 4.91 -6.56 3.44
N LEU A 108 5.84 -6.28 2.53
CA LEU A 108 7.23 -6.76 2.59
C LEU A 108 8.06 -6.02 3.65
N TYR A 109 7.65 -4.81 4.04
CA TYR A 109 8.29 -4.07 5.13
C TYR A 109 8.06 -4.78 6.47
N ASN A 110 9.12 -5.30 7.07
CA ASN A 110 9.05 -6.17 8.25
C ASN A 110 9.80 -5.57 9.46
N CYS A 111 9.48 -4.31 9.80
CA CYS A 111 9.93 -3.69 11.04
C CYS A 111 8.77 -3.51 12.02
N PRO A 112 9.01 -3.62 13.33
CA PRO A 112 7.97 -3.43 14.35
C PRO A 112 7.44 -1.99 14.37
N PHE A 113 8.28 -1.02 14.02
CA PHE A 113 7.91 0.39 13.94
C PHE A 113 8.04 0.90 12.52
N PRO A 114 7.06 1.69 12.04
CA PRO A 114 7.13 2.22 10.69
C PRO A 114 8.18 3.34 10.59
N SER A 115 8.99 3.30 9.53
CA SER A 115 9.82 4.44 9.10
C SER A 115 8.95 5.58 8.56
N ALA A 116 9.55 6.73 8.25
CA ALA A 116 8.83 7.82 7.58
C ALA A 116 8.21 7.37 6.25
N SER A 117 8.95 6.63 5.42
CA SER A 117 8.45 6.08 4.16
C SER A 117 7.29 5.10 4.38
N ALA A 118 7.42 4.19 5.35
CA ALA A 118 6.36 3.23 5.67
C ALA A 118 5.09 3.91 6.22
N LYS A 119 5.23 4.97 7.06
CA LYS A 119 4.11 5.79 7.55
C LYS A 119 3.37 6.48 6.41
N ASN A 120 4.08 7.08 5.47
CA ASN A 120 3.48 7.76 4.33
C ASN A 120 2.73 6.77 3.44
N ILE A 121 3.31 5.60 3.16
CA ILE A 121 2.63 4.54 2.40
C ILE A 121 1.40 4.02 3.16
N ALA A 122 1.50 3.80 4.46
CA ALA A 122 0.35 3.40 5.29
C ALA A 122 -0.76 4.45 5.28
N SER A 123 -0.40 5.74 5.35
CA SER A 123 -1.33 6.86 5.21
C SER A 123 -2.01 6.83 3.83
N TYR A 124 -1.24 6.69 2.76
CA TYR A 124 -1.76 6.62 1.40
C TYR A 124 -2.77 5.48 1.23
N ILE A 125 -2.46 4.29 1.74
CA ILE A 125 -3.33 3.10 1.63
C ILE A 125 -4.56 3.23 2.54
N GLY A 126 -4.38 3.69 3.77
CA GLY A 126 -5.44 3.76 4.79
C GLY A 126 -6.48 4.85 4.56
N PHE A 127 -6.15 5.90 3.77
CA PHE A 127 -7.01 7.08 3.55
C PHE A 127 -7.44 7.24 2.08
N GLN A 128 -7.69 6.14 1.38
CA GLN A 128 -8.13 6.20 -0.03
C GLN A 128 -9.55 6.77 -0.21
N ASP A 129 -10.34 6.91 0.84
CA ASP A 129 -11.65 7.55 0.73
C ASP A 129 -11.50 9.07 0.57
N GLU A 130 -11.68 9.56 -0.67
CA GLU A 130 -11.61 11.00 -0.99
C GLU A 130 -12.53 11.87 -0.13
N LYS A 131 -13.64 11.33 0.37
CA LYS A 131 -14.56 12.06 1.27
C LYS A 131 -13.92 12.25 2.63
N GLU A 132 -13.25 11.24 3.20
CA GLU A 132 -12.50 11.39 4.45
C GLU A 132 -11.34 12.37 4.29
N ARG A 133 -10.63 12.30 3.16
CA ARG A 133 -9.53 13.21 2.84
C ARG A 133 -9.99 14.67 2.73
N ARG A 134 -11.13 14.94 2.06
CA ARG A 134 -11.70 16.28 1.93
C ARG A 134 -12.32 16.81 3.23
N SER A 135 -12.89 15.96 4.07
CA SER A 135 -13.43 16.38 5.37
C SER A 135 -12.33 16.78 6.35
N LEU A 136 -11.19 16.09 6.30
CA LEU A 136 -10.01 16.42 7.11
C LEU A 136 -9.38 17.76 6.69
N LEU A 137 -9.43 18.14 5.41
CA LEU A 137 -8.90 19.41 4.90
C LEU A 137 -9.69 20.66 5.39
N LYS A 138 -10.82 20.48 6.09
CA LYS A 138 -11.66 21.56 6.61
C LYS A 138 -11.46 21.87 8.09
N PHE A 139 -10.67 21.06 8.82
CA PHE A 139 -10.36 21.30 10.23
C PHE A 139 -9.01 22.03 10.39
N GLU A 140 -8.81 22.69 11.52
CA GLU A 140 -7.56 23.40 11.83
C GLU A 140 -6.34 22.46 11.79
N ALA A 141 -5.21 22.93 11.24
CA ALA A 141 -4.07 22.10 10.84
C ALA A 141 -3.44 21.26 11.98
N GLU A 142 -3.46 21.73 13.24
CA GLU A 142 -2.91 21.00 14.38
C GLU A 142 -3.76 19.80 14.78
N ILE A 143 -5.09 19.98 14.87
CA ILE A 143 -6.02 18.89 15.18
C ILE A 143 -6.02 17.84 14.07
N GLN A 144 -5.76 18.26 12.82
CA GLN A 144 -5.62 17.36 11.69
C GLN A 144 -4.40 16.45 11.81
N SER A 145 -3.25 16.99 12.23
CA SER A 145 -2.01 16.20 12.30
C SER A 145 -2.10 15.11 13.36
N GLU A 146 -2.61 15.40 14.54
CA GLU A 146 -2.79 14.39 15.61
C GLU A 146 -3.83 13.33 15.25
N CYS A 147 -4.98 13.74 14.70
CA CYS A 147 -6.01 12.79 14.26
C CYS A 147 -5.51 11.89 13.11
N GLN A 148 -4.73 12.45 12.18
CA GLN A 148 -4.15 11.69 11.08
C GLN A 148 -3.08 10.71 11.58
N GLU A 149 -2.20 11.13 12.48
CA GLU A 149 -1.16 10.25 13.05
C GLU A 149 -1.80 9.09 13.84
N HIS A 150 -2.84 9.34 14.62
CA HIS A 150 -3.58 8.30 15.32
C HIS A 150 -4.20 7.30 14.35
N LYS A 151 -4.85 7.74 13.28
CA LYS A 151 -5.47 6.87 12.27
C LYS A 151 -4.42 6.05 11.50
N VAL A 152 -3.27 6.63 11.14
CA VAL A 152 -2.16 5.91 10.50
C VAL A 152 -1.63 4.83 11.43
N THR A 153 -1.46 5.13 12.72
CA THR A 153 -1.02 4.18 13.74
C THR A 153 -2.02 3.04 13.91
N GLU A 154 -3.31 3.35 13.92
CA GLU A 154 -4.39 2.37 14.01
C GLU A 154 -4.40 1.45 12.78
N PHE A 155 -4.37 2.00 11.57
CA PHE A 155 -4.26 1.23 10.34
C PHE A 155 -3.02 0.34 10.32
N TRP A 156 -1.85 0.88 10.70
CA TRP A 156 -0.61 0.13 10.81
C TRP A 156 -0.77 -1.10 11.71
N ASN A 157 -1.31 -0.92 12.90
CA ASN A 157 -1.51 -1.99 13.87
C ASN A 157 -2.45 -3.09 13.35
N TYR A 158 -3.55 -2.70 12.67
CA TYR A 158 -4.47 -3.64 12.05
C TYR A 158 -3.80 -4.40 10.90
N PHE A 159 -3.07 -3.69 10.04
CA PHE A 159 -2.37 -4.27 8.91
C PHE A 159 -1.27 -5.24 9.35
N GLN A 160 -0.44 -4.88 10.35
CA GLN A 160 0.61 -5.77 10.86
C GLN A 160 0.01 -7.04 11.48
N ARG A 161 -1.10 -6.93 12.19
CA ARG A 161 -1.77 -8.10 12.76
C ARG A 161 -2.43 -8.95 11.67
N TRP A 162 -3.04 -8.33 10.68
CA TRP A 162 -3.57 -9.03 9.51
C TRP A 162 -2.49 -9.86 8.79
N LYS A 163 -1.30 -9.32 8.57
CA LYS A 163 -0.17 -10.02 7.95
C LYS A 163 0.15 -11.37 8.60
N ILE A 164 -0.01 -11.49 9.92
CA ILE A 164 0.27 -12.74 10.66
C ILE A 164 -0.65 -13.88 10.19
N TYR A 165 -1.86 -13.56 9.77
CA TYR A 165 -2.85 -14.54 9.31
C TYR A 165 -2.79 -14.84 7.81
N PHE A 166 -2.00 -14.07 7.07
CA PHE A 166 -1.81 -14.20 5.63
C PHE A 166 -0.31 -14.20 5.28
N PRO A 167 0.45 -15.19 5.79
CA PRO A 167 1.89 -15.24 5.53
C PRO A 167 2.17 -15.55 4.06
N ILE A 168 3.20 -14.89 3.52
CA ILE A 168 3.78 -15.20 2.21
C ILE A 168 5.09 -15.95 2.44
N GLU A 169 5.32 -17.02 1.70
CA GLU A 169 6.56 -17.78 1.73
C GLU A 169 7.76 -16.90 1.36
N LYS A 170 8.93 -17.17 1.98
CA LYS A 170 10.13 -16.35 1.78
C LYS A 170 10.52 -16.19 0.32
N THR A 171 10.45 -17.27 -0.45
CA THR A 171 10.74 -17.29 -1.89
C THR A 171 9.79 -16.42 -2.70
N GLU A 172 8.54 -16.37 -2.32
CA GLU A 172 7.55 -15.47 -2.93
C GLU A 172 7.77 -14.02 -2.51
N CYS A 173 8.16 -13.76 -1.25
CA CYS A 173 8.55 -12.42 -0.81
C CYS A 173 9.70 -11.86 -1.66
N GLU A 174 10.73 -12.66 -1.93
CA GLU A 174 11.87 -12.29 -2.79
C GLU A 174 11.42 -12.00 -4.23
N LYS A 175 10.52 -12.81 -4.78
CA LYS A 175 9.91 -12.60 -6.09
C LYS A 175 9.10 -11.31 -6.16
N TYR A 176 8.26 -11.05 -5.16
CA TYR A 176 7.45 -9.82 -5.11
C TYR A 176 8.33 -8.58 -4.93
N LEU A 177 9.39 -8.67 -4.12
CA LEU A 177 10.35 -7.57 -3.97
C LEU A 177 11.07 -7.28 -5.29
N THR A 178 11.60 -8.30 -5.96
CA THR A 178 12.31 -8.14 -7.24
C THR A 178 11.42 -7.49 -8.30
N TRP A 179 10.17 -7.92 -8.36
CA TRP A 179 9.18 -7.33 -9.26
C TRP A 179 8.89 -5.85 -8.90
N ALA A 180 8.56 -5.56 -7.63
CA ALA A 180 8.24 -4.22 -7.17
C ALA A 180 9.43 -3.26 -7.35
N GLU A 181 10.64 -3.69 -6.99
CA GLU A 181 11.90 -2.96 -7.20
C GLU A 181 12.09 -2.57 -8.67
N SER A 182 11.90 -3.53 -9.59
CA SER A 182 12.03 -3.27 -11.03
C SER A 182 11.06 -2.17 -11.51
N ILE A 183 9.83 -2.18 -11.01
CA ILE A 183 8.83 -1.18 -11.41
C ILE A 183 9.13 0.18 -10.78
N VAL A 184 9.50 0.21 -9.50
CA VAL A 184 9.90 1.44 -8.80
C VAL A 184 11.10 2.10 -9.49
N TYR A 185 12.11 1.33 -9.87
CA TYR A 185 13.28 1.87 -10.58
C TYR A 185 12.92 2.44 -11.94
N LYS A 186 12.10 1.74 -12.73
CA LYS A 186 11.60 2.27 -14.02
C LYS A 186 10.80 3.55 -13.83
N ARG A 187 9.97 3.62 -12.80
CA ARG A 187 9.19 4.83 -12.46
C ARG A 187 10.11 5.98 -12.08
N ALA A 188 11.06 5.75 -11.18
CA ALA A 188 12.01 6.77 -10.73
C ALA A 188 12.86 7.30 -11.89
N ASP A 189 13.35 6.42 -12.75
CA ASP A 189 14.12 6.80 -13.92
C ASP A 189 13.31 7.69 -14.87
N ALA A 190 12.08 7.30 -15.18
CA ALA A 190 11.21 8.06 -16.07
C ALA A 190 10.83 9.44 -15.49
N ILE A 191 10.50 9.50 -14.20
CA ILE A 191 10.15 10.74 -13.49
C ILE A 191 11.34 11.69 -13.43
N VAL A 192 12.52 11.20 -13.07
CA VAL A 192 13.70 12.07 -12.89
C VAL A 192 14.26 12.52 -14.24
N SER A 193 14.39 11.59 -15.21
CA SER A 193 14.84 11.94 -16.57
C SER A 193 13.88 12.89 -17.28
N GLY A 194 12.57 12.73 -17.08
CA GLY A 194 11.53 13.61 -17.64
C GLY A 194 11.35 14.91 -16.87
N GLN A 195 12.12 15.15 -15.81
CA GLN A 195 12.04 16.35 -14.95
C GLN A 195 10.63 16.61 -14.36
N HIS A 196 9.86 15.56 -14.06
CA HIS A 196 8.54 15.64 -13.43
C HIS A 196 8.68 15.94 -11.92
N ARG A 197 9.07 17.17 -11.58
CA ARG A 197 9.49 17.60 -10.23
C ARG A 197 8.42 17.38 -9.16
N SER A 198 7.13 17.51 -9.50
CA SER A 198 6.01 17.26 -8.59
C SER A 198 5.93 15.82 -8.05
N HIS A 199 6.62 14.86 -8.70
CA HIS A 199 6.68 13.45 -8.31
C HIS A 199 8.03 13.03 -7.71
N TYR A 200 8.96 13.95 -7.47
CA TYR A 200 10.28 13.61 -6.92
C TYR A 200 10.20 13.05 -5.51
N SER A 201 9.33 13.61 -4.66
CA SER A 201 9.09 13.11 -3.30
C SER A 201 8.53 11.69 -3.33
N GLU A 202 7.54 11.43 -4.19
CA GLU A 202 6.94 10.10 -4.39
C GLU A 202 8.00 9.04 -4.73
N VAL A 203 8.84 9.30 -5.74
CA VAL A 203 9.82 8.30 -6.16
C VAL A 203 10.97 8.15 -5.18
N ALA A 204 11.37 9.21 -4.47
CA ALA A 204 12.37 9.15 -3.40
C ALA A 204 11.88 8.28 -2.22
N GLU A 205 10.61 8.43 -1.83
CA GLU A 205 9.93 7.60 -0.85
C GLU A 205 9.93 6.12 -1.24
N LEU A 206 9.52 5.81 -2.48
CA LEU A 206 9.46 4.44 -2.98
C LEU A 206 10.86 3.80 -3.06
N LEU A 207 11.87 4.54 -3.46
CA LEU A 207 13.25 4.06 -3.45
C LEU A 207 13.77 3.80 -2.03
N ALA A 208 13.43 4.67 -1.07
CA ALA A 208 13.85 4.53 0.32
C ALA A 208 13.24 3.29 0.96
N ILE A 209 11.94 3.03 0.78
CA ILE A 209 11.30 1.84 1.38
C ILE A 209 11.81 0.56 0.74
N VAL A 210 12.11 0.52 -0.57
CA VAL A 210 12.77 -0.63 -1.21
C VAL A 210 14.11 -0.92 -0.53
N GLY A 211 14.92 0.11 -0.26
CA GLY A 211 16.18 -0.05 0.47
C GLY A 211 15.99 -0.59 1.89
N GLU A 212 15.00 -0.07 2.62
CA GLU A 212 14.66 -0.52 3.97
C GLU A 212 14.19 -1.99 3.99
N ILE A 213 13.36 -2.40 3.04
CA ILE A 213 12.92 -3.79 2.90
C ILE A 213 14.11 -4.71 2.65
N LYS A 214 15.02 -4.33 1.74
CA LYS A 214 16.24 -5.11 1.45
C LYS A 214 17.13 -5.25 2.68
N GLU A 215 17.29 -4.20 3.48
CA GLU A 215 18.05 -4.27 4.74
C GLU A 215 17.37 -5.19 5.75
N ASN A 216 16.04 -5.17 5.86
CA ASN A 216 15.28 -6.08 6.71
C ASN A 216 15.37 -7.55 6.26
N MET A 217 15.64 -7.78 4.97
CA MET A 217 15.91 -9.11 4.41
C MET A 217 17.39 -9.54 4.53
N GLY A 218 18.22 -8.73 5.20
CA GLY A 218 19.63 -9.04 5.48
C GLY A 218 20.64 -8.45 4.48
N MET A 219 20.22 -7.65 3.52
CA MET A 219 21.12 -6.98 2.57
C MET A 219 21.65 -5.67 3.16
N GLN A 220 22.64 -5.78 4.05
CA GLN A 220 23.22 -4.62 4.73
C GLN A 220 23.67 -3.53 3.76
N GLY A 221 23.35 -2.26 4.09
CA GLY A 221 23.72 -1.11 3.29
C GLY A 221 22.96 -0.93 1.98
N ALA A 222 21.88 -1.70 1.76
CA ALA A 222 21.06 -1.61 0.54
C ALA A 222 20.46 -0.21 0.36
N LYS A 223 19.98 0.42 1.44
CA LYS A 223 19.46 1.78 1.40
C LYS A 223 20.53 2.77 0.93
N ARG A 224 21.71 2.71 1.52
CA ARG A 224 22.85 3.57 1.11
C ARG A 224 23.28 3.31 -0.33
N TYR A 225 23.31 2.05 -0.74
CA TYR A 225 23.66 1.68 -2.13
C TYR A 225 22.69 2.32 -3.14
N ILE A 226 21.36 2.22 -2.92
CA ILE A 226 20.35 2.84 -3.78
C ILE A 226 20.55 4.36 -3.84
N TYR A 227 20.76 5.02 -2.68
CA TYR A 227 21.02 6.45 -2.64
C TYR A 227 22.21 6.86 -3.51
N GLU A 228 23.36 6.19 -3.35
CA GLU A 228 24.58 6.50 -4.11
C GLU A 228 24.41 6.22 -5.62
N GLN A 229 23.68 5.18 -5.99
CA GLN A 229 23.33 4.88 -7.38
C GLN A 229 22.56 6.05 -8.02
N TYR A 230 21.50 6.53 -7.38
CA TYR A 230 20.68 7.61 -7.91
C TYR A 230 21.38 8.96 -7.84
N ARG A 231 22.22 9.18 -6.85
CA ARG A 231 23.07 10.37 -6.76
C ARG A 231 24.04 10.46 -7.93
N LYS A 232 24.67 9.36 -8.28
CA LYS A 232 25.60 9.27 -9.45
C LYS A 232 24.86 9.37 -10.77
N LYS A 233 23.70 8.75 -10.88
CA LYS A 233 22.91 8.73 -12.12
C LYS A 233 22.32 10.10 -12.47
N PHE A 234 21.90 10.86 -11.47
CA PHE A 234 21.23 12.15 -11.64
C PHE A 234 21.94 13.31 -10.88
N PRO A 235 23.22 13.58 -11.15
CA PRO A 235 24.04 14.51 -10.33
C PRO A 235 23.56 15.96 -10.43
N ARG A 236 22.87 16.33 -11.51
CA ARG A 236 22.41 17.72 -11.75
C ARG A 236 20.98 17.99 -11.29
N HIS A 237 20.26 16.99 -10.74
CA HIS A 237 18.87 17.12 -10.30
C HIS A 237 18.81 17.48 -8.81
N SER A 238 19.19 18.71 -8.45
CA SER A 238 19.34 19.16 -7.05
C SER A 238 18.07 18.98 -6.22
N SER A 239 16.89 19.28 -6.77
CA SER A 239 15.61 19.09 -6.07
C SER A 239 15.38 17.61 -5.75
N PHE A 240 15.61 16.69 -6.71
CA PHE A 240 15.51 15.26 -6.47
C PHE A 240 16.52 14.77 -5.42
N GLN A 241 17.76 15.29 -5.47
CA GLN A 241 18.77 14.99 -4.45
C GLN A 241 18.33 15.46 -3.04
N GLY A 242 17.60 16.57 -2.96
CA GLY A 242 16.99 17.06 -1.71
C GLY A 242 15.99 16.06 -1.14
N GLU A 243 15.03 15.58 -1.98
CA GLU A 243 14.04 14.57 -1.59
C GLU A 243 14.71 13.25 -1.16
N MET A 244 15.70 12.79 -1.94
CA MET A 244 16.48 11.61 -1.59
C MET A 244 17.14 11.72 -0.21
N LYS A 245 17.74 12.88 0.13
CA LYS A 245 18.33 13.09 1.45
C LYS A 245 17.31 13.01 2.58
N ALA A 246 16.13 13.60 2.38
CA ALA A 246 15.05 13.61 3.36
C ALA A 246 14.57 12.19 3.71
N TYR A 247 14.29 11.36 2.70
CA TYR A 247 13.77 9.99 2.93
C TYR A 247 14.85 8.98 3.34
N PHE A 248 16.09 9.16 2.88
CA PHE A 248 17.18 8.24 3.20
C PHE A 248 17.86 8.53 4.56
N ASN A 249 17.54 9.66 5.21
CA ASN A 249 18.12 10.08 6.49
C ASN A 249 19.66 10.04 6.49
N ILE A 250 20.28 10.42 5.38
CA ILE A 250 21.72 10.48 5.27
C ILE A 250 22.18 11.83 5.84
N GLN A 251 22.57 11.82 7.11
CA GLN A 251 23.27 12.93 7.73
C GLN A 251 24.61 13.14 7.03
N LYS A 252 25.01 14.42 6.90
CA LYS A 252 26.30 14.83 6.33
C LYS A 252 27.49 14.34 7.14
#